data_6591f99421d7aa6f3221e538826de75c
#
_entry.id   6591f99421d7aa6f3221e538826de75c
#
_cell.length_a   1.000
_cell.length_b   1.000
_cell.length_c   1.000
_cell.angle_alpha   90.00
_cell.angle_beta   90.00
_cell.angle_gamma   90.00
#
_symmetry.space_group_name_H-M   'P 1'
#
loop_
_entity.id
_entity.type
_entity.pdbx_description
1 polymer ?
#
loop_
_entity_poly.entity_id
_entity_poly.type
_entity_poly.pdbx_seq_one_letter_code
_entity_poly.pdbx_strand_id
1 'polypeptide(L)'
;MLTQVIPKLPMRLKSLTKSYYIDQLGFMELSDYGDYLLLEKDGYEIHFFEFKSLDPLENYGQIYIRTNEIEALYTQLLEAKVTIHPNGPLMRKPWGQMEFSLLDPDHNLITFGQAV
;
A
#
# COMPACT_ATOMS: atom_id res chain seq x y z
N MET A 1 21.87 -17.02 0.44
CA MET A 1 20.51 -17.48 0.07
C MET A 1 19.55 -16.29 0.16
N LEU A 2 18.25 -16.53 0.14
CA LEU A 2 17.26 -15.43 0.10
C LEU A 2 17.31 -14.60 1.39
N THR A 3 17.20 -13.27 1.26
CA THR A 3 17.24 -12.36 2.41
C THR A 3 15.97 -11.53 2.54
N GLN A 4 15.20 -11.38 1.47
CA GLN A 4 14.03 -10.52 1.49
C GLN A 4 13.17 -10.76 0.25
N VAL A 5 11.88 -10.48 0.37
CA VAL A 5 10.95 -10.39 -0.75
C VAL A 5 10.38 -8.99 -0.75
N ILE A 6 10.50 -8.27 -1.86
CA ILE A 6 10.06 -6.88 -1.95
C ILE A 6 9.01 -6.76 -3.06
N PRO A 7 7.80 -6.30 -2.75
CA PRO A 7 6.80 -6.06 -3.78
C PRO A 7 7.20 -4.89 -4.68
N LYS A 8 6.87 -4.99 -5.96
CA LYS A 8 7.09 -3.95 -6.96
C LYS A 8 5.75 -3.59 -7.58
N LEU A 9 5.39 -2.32 -7.52
CA LEU A 9 4.10 -1.83 -7.99
C LEU A 9 4.29 -0.75 -9.06
N PRO A 10 3.39 -0.67 -10.05
CA PRO A 10 3.47 0.38 -11.07
C PRO A 10 3.02 1.74 -10.53
N MET A 11 3.61 2.81 -11.05
CA MET A 11 3.18 4.18 -10.79
C MET A 11 3.16 4.95 -12.12
N ARG A 12 2.10 5.72 -12.36
CA ARG A 12 2.03 6.60 -13.53
C ARG A 12 2.72 7.93 -13.29
N LEU A 13 2.62 8.46 -12.07
CA LEU A 13 3.15 9.77 -11.71
C LEU A 13 3.73 9.69 -10.30
N LYS A 14 5.05 9.80 -10.21
CA LYS A 14 5.79 9.65 -8.96
C LYS A 14 5.32 10.62 -7.87
N SER A 15 4.96 11.86 -8.23
CA SER A 15 4.50 12.85 -7.26
C SER A 15 3.22 12.40 -6.55
N LEU A 16 2.29 11.76 -7.25
CA LEU A 16 1.08 11.22 -6.65
C LEU A 16 1.38 10.02 -5.75
N THR A 17 2.31 9.16 -6.17
CA THR A 17 2.76 8.03 -5.37
C THR A 17 3.37 8.50 -4.05
N LYS A 18 4.26 9.50 -4.12
CA LYS A 18 4.88 10.08 -2.91
C LYS A 18 3.83 10.70 -1.98
N SER A 19 2.92 11.51 -2.52
CA SER A 19 1.87 12.14 -1.71
C SER A 19 1.02 11.11 -0.98
N TYR A 20 0.67 10.03 -1.65
CA TYR A 20 -0.15 8.99 -1.06
C TYR A 20 0.61 8.18 -0.01
N TYR A 21 1.75 7.60 -0.37
CA TYR A 21 2.47 6.69 0.52
C TYR A 21 3.22 7.41 1.62
N ILE A 22 3.83 8.55 1.34
CA ILE A 22 4.61 9.27 2.35
C ILE A 22 3.69 10.14 3.22
N ASP A 23 2.88 11.00 2.61
CA ASP A 23 2.10 11.97 3.36
C ASP A 23 0.88 11.35 4.04
N GLN A 24 0.23 10.37 3.42
CA GLN A 24 -0.97 9.76 3.98
C GLN A 24 -0.70 8.43 4.69
N LEU A 25 0.09 7.53 4.10
CA LEU A 25 0.34 6.22 4.70
C LEU A 25 1.53 6.18 5.66
N GLY A 26 2.37 7.21 5.67
CA GLY A 26 3.48 7.31 6.61
C GLY A 26 4.74 6.56 6.23
N PHE A 27 4.93 6.27 4.93
CA PHE A 27 6.17 5.68 4.44
C PHE A 27 7.27 6.73 4.38
N MET A 28 8.53 6.28 4.36
CA MET A 28 9.72 7.11 4.18
C MET A 28 10.34 6.82 2.82
N GLU A 29 10.93 7.84 2.20
CA GLU A 29 11.69 7.66 0.98
C GLU A 29 13.07 7.11 1.32
N LEU A 30 13.43 5.97 0.69
CA LEU A 30 14.79 5.44 0.75
C LEU A 30 15.63 5.95 -0.39
N SER A 31 15.13 5.89 -1.61
CA SER A 31 15.85 6.33 -2.81
C SER A 31 14.87 6.70 -3.92
N ASP A 32 15.28 7.66 -4.74
CA ASP A 32 14.52 8.12 -5.90
C ASP A 32 15.48 8.15 -7.10
N TYR A 33 15.28 7.23 -8.05
CA TYR A 33 16.10 7.12 -9.26
C TYR A 33 15.40 7.70 -10.49
N GLY A 34 14.36 8.50 -10.30
CA GLY A 34 13.57 9.08 -11.39
C GLY A 34 12.41 8.19 -11.78
N ASP A 35 12.69 7.11 -12.47
CA ASP A 35 11.69 6.13 -12.93
C ASP A 35 11.52 4.94 -11.97
N TYR A 36 12.21 4.96 -10.85
CA TYR A 36 12.15 3.89 -9.85
C TYR A 36 12.26 4.50 -8.46
N LEU A 37 11.30 4.19 -7.60
CA LEU A 37 11.17 4.76 -6.27
C LEU A 37 11.18 3.66 -5.21
N LEU A 38 12.00 3.83 -4.18
CA LEU A 38 12.08 2.91 -3.05
C LEU A 38 11.51 3.60 -1.81
N LEU A 39 10.45 3.06 -1.25
CA LEU A 39 9.84 3.53 -0.01
C LEU A 39 9.89 2.45 1.05
N GLU A 40 9.84 2.87 2.33
CA GLU A 40 9.92 1.97 3.48
C GLU A 40 9.00 2.44 4.60
N LYS A 41 8.40 1.49 5.31
CA LYS A 41 7.71 1.75 6.56
C LYS A 41 7.96 0.57 7.51
N ASP A 42 8.33 0.88 8.75
CA ASP A 42 8.60 -0.12 9.80
C ASP A 42 9.63 -1.19 9.38
N GLY A 43 10.59 -0.81 8.52
CA GLY A 43 11.63 -1.72 8.03
C GLY A 43 11.23 -2.53 6.80
N TYR A 44 10.03 -2.32 6.25
CA TYR A 44 9.54 -3.06 5.08
C TYR A 44 9.47 -2.16 3.86
N GLU A 45 10.09 -2.62 2.76
CA GLU A 45 10.19 -1.85 1.52
C GLU A 45 9.08 -2.18 0.55
N ILE A 46 8.68 -1.16 -0.19
CA ILE A 46 7.89 -1.29 -1.42
C ILE A 46 8.62 -0.51 -2.50
N HIS A 47 8.83 -1.11 -3.66
CA HIS A 47 9.42 -0.45 -4.81
C HIS A 47 8.34 -0.10 -5.83
N PHE A 48 8.54 1.01 -6.53
CA PHE A 48 7.63 1.46 -7.58
C PHE A 48 8.40 1.70 -8.85
N PHE A 49 7.89 1.16 -9.96
CA PHE A 49 8.45 1.40 -11.29
C PHE A 49 7.50 2.29 -12.09
N GLU A 50 8.08 3.15 -12.92
CA GLU A 50 7.29 4.06 -13.74
C GLU A 50 6.58 3.30 -14.86
N PHE A 51 5.29 3.53 -15.00
CA PHE A 51 4.45 2.95 -16.04
C PHE A 51 3.41 4.01 -16.45
N LYS A 52 3.85 4.99 -17.26
CA LYS A 52 3.03 6.17 -17.59
C LYS A 52 1.74 5.85 -18.30
N SER A 53 1.73 4.82 -19.14
CA SER A 53 0.57 4.43 -19.94
C SER A 53 -0.35 3.42 -19.26
N LEU A 54 -0.12 3.12 -17.99
CA LEU A 54 -0.99 2.21 -17.25
C LEU A 54 -2.42 2.72 -17.23
N ASP A 55 -3.38 1.86 -17.59
CA ASP A 55 -4.79 2.11 -17.30
C ASP A 55 -5.08 1.56 -15.89
N PRO A 56 -5.40 2.44 -14.92
CA PRO A 56 -5.67 1.99 -13.55
C PRO A 56 -6.81 0.98 -13.46
N LEU A 57 -7.78 1.07 -14.33
CA LEU A 57 -8.93 0.16 -14.36
C LEU A 57 -8.54 -1.26 -14.82
N GLU A 58 -7.38 -1.40 -15.44
CA GLU A 58 -6.84 -2.68 -15.87
C GLU A 58 -5.66 -3.14 -15.01
N ASN A 59 -5.42 -2.47 -13.90
CA ASN A 59 -4.36 -2.84 -12.98
C ASN A 59 -4.89 -3.82 -11.93
N TYR A 60 -4.32 -5.01 -11.88
CA TYR A 60 -4.65 -6.06 -10.92
C TYR A 60 -3.53 -6.29 -9.89
N GLY A 61 -2.60 -5.33 -9.78
CA GLY A 61 -1.54 -5.38 -8.79
C GLY A 61 -2.08 -5.36 -7.37
N GLN A 62 -1.63 -6.28 -6.52
CA GLN A 62 -2.06 -6.35 -5.12
C GLN A 62 -0.93 -6.77 -4.22
N ILE A 63 -0.96 -6.26 -2.99
CA ILE A 63 -0.09 -6.71 -1.92
C ILE A 63 -0.90 -6.92 -0.65
N TYR A 64 -0.42 -7.83 0.19
CA TYR A 64 -1.00 -8.11 1.50
C TYR A 64 0.04 -7.78 2.57
N ILE A 65 -0.32 -6.90 3.49
CA ILE A 65 0.58 -6.44 4.54
C ILE A 65 0.01 -6.87 5.89
N ARG A 66 0.82 -7.57 6.67
CA ARG A 66 0.43 -7.95 8.03
C ARG A 66 0.79 -6.86 9.01
N THR A 67 -0.11 -6.64 9.97
CA THR A 67 0.10 -5.72 11.09
C THR A 67 -0.32 -6.41 12.38
N ASN A 68 0.23 -5.94 13.50
CA ASN A 68 -0.18 -6.39 14.83
C ASN A 68 -1.05 -5.37 15.55
N GLU A 69 -1.47 -4.30 14.87
CA GLU A 69 -2.27 -3.22 15.43
C GLU A 69 -3.26 -2.68 14.40
N ILE A 70 -4.09 -3.58 13.85
CA ILE A 70 -4.94 -3.23 12.70
C ILE A 70 -5.98 -2.16 13.02
N GLU A 71 -6.57 -2.18 14.22
CA GLU A 71 -7.56 -1.18 14.60
C GLU A 71 -6.95 0.21 14.74
N ALA A 72 -5.77 0.29 15.36
CA ALA A 72 -5.03 1.55 15.47
C ALA A 72 -4.61 2.07 14.09
N LEU A 73 -4.12 1.17 13.22
CA LEU A 73 -3.74 1.53 11.86
C LEU A 73 -4.94 2.05 11.07
N TYR A 74 -6.07 1.37 11.16
CA TYR A 74 -7.31 1.79 10.48
C TYR A 74 -7.72 3.20 10.92
N THR A 75 -7.72 3.45 12.24
CA THR A 75 -8.06 4.75 12.81
C THR A 75 -7.10 5.85 12.33
N GLN A 76 -5.79 5.57 12.35
CA GLN A 76 -4.77 6.51 11.86
C GLN A 76 -4.99 6.89 10.40
N LEU A 77 -5.30 5.91 9.55
CA LEU A 77 -5.53 6.15 8.13
C LEU A 77 -6.81 6.95 7.89
N LEU A 78 -7.87 6.70 8.64
CA LEU A 78 -9.08 7.51 8.57
C LEU A 78 -8.81 8.97 8.99
N GLU A 79 -8.03 9.18 10.04
CA GLU A 79 -7.63 10.52 10.47
C GLU A 79 -6.77 11.23 9.43
N ALA A 80 -5.96 10.49 8.68
CA ALA A 80 -5.15 11.02 7.58
C ALA A 80 -5.95 11.23 6.30
N LYS A 81 -7.27 11.05 6.33
CA LYS A 81 -8.19 11.22 5.18
C LYS A 81 -7.95 10.20 4.06
N VAL A 82 -7.41 9.05 4.39
CA VAL A 82 -7.26 7.97 3.41
C VAL A 82 -8.64 7.37 3.13
N THR A 83 -8.94 7.18 1.84
CA THR A 83 -10.19 6.54 1.43
C THR A 83 -10.05 5.02 1.55
N ILE A 84 -10.91 4.40 2.33
CA ILE A 84 -10.98 2.94 2.42
C ILE A 84 -11.75 2.41 1.21
N HIS A 85 -11.30 1.29 0.64
CA HIS A 85 -11.98 0.68 -0.51
C HIS A 85 -13.45 0.38 -0.13
N PRO A 86 -14.44 0.71 -0.99
CA PRO A 86 -15.86 0.51 -0.66
C PRO A 86 -16.22 -0.92 -0.27
N ASN A 87 -15.53 -1.90 -0.84
CA ASN A 87 -15.74 -3.32 -0.56
C ASN A 87 -14.74 -3.88 0.46
N GLY A 88 -13.92 -3.02 1.06
CA GLY A 88 -12.86 -3.42 1.97
C GLY A 88 -12.84 -2.68 3.31
N PRO A 89 -14.00 -2.43 3.96
CA PRO A 89 -13.96 -1.86 5.30
C PRO A 89 -13.36 -2.87 6.28
N LEU A 90 -12.89 -2.38 7.42
CA LEU A 90 -12.35 -3.25 8.46
C LEU A 90 -13.41 -4.27 8.89
N MET A 91 -13.15 -5.55 8.67
CA MET A 91 -14.06 -6.62 9.06
C MET A 91 -13.34 -7.94 9.25
N ARG A 92 -13.95 -8.82 10.03
CA ARG A 92 -13.47 -10.17 10.25
C ARG A 92 -13.81 -11.05 9.04
N LYS A 93 -12.81 -11.77 8.55
CA LYS A 93 -12.97 -12.69 7.43
C LYS A 93 -13.10 -14.13 7.91
N PRO A 94 -13.76 -15.00 7.11
CA PRO A 94 -13.96 -16.41 7.50
C PRO A 94 -12.67 -17.19 7.74
N TRP A 95 -11.55 -16.72 7.18
CA TRP A 95 -10.24 -17.37 7.33
C TRP A 95 -9.45 -16.88 8.54
N GLY A 96 -10.12 -16.27 9.53
CA GLY A 96 -9.50 -15.92 10.81
C GLY A 96 -8.63 -14.67 10.77
N GLN A 97 -8.92 -13.74 9.89
CA GLN A 97 -8.21 -12.47 9.78
C GLN A 97 -9.17 -11.29 9.91
N MET A 98 -8.73 -10.23 10.59
CA MET A 98 -9.32 -8.91 10.44
C MET A 98 -8.59 -8.25 9.26
N GLU A 99 -9.34 -7.69 8.32
CA GLU A 99 -8.75 -7.08 7.12
C GLU A 99 -9.46 -5.80 6.73
N PHE A 100 -8.71 -4.89 6.10
CA PHE A 100 -9.28 -3.77 5.33
C PHE A 100 -8.39 -3.50 4.12
N SER A 101 -8.95 -2.83 3.11
CA SER A 101 -8.24 -2.61 1.84
C SER A 101 -8.30 -1.17 1.38
N LEU A 102 -7.26 -0.77 0.65
CA LEU A 102 -7.12 0.54 0.01
C LEU A 102 -6.82 0.35 -1.47
N LEU A 103 -7.16 1.34 -2.28
CA LEU A 103 -6.61 1.50 -3.63
C LEU A 103 -5.70 2.71 -3.62
N ASP A 104 -4.45 2.53 -4.09
CA ASP A 104 -3.55 3.66 -4.26
C ASP A 104 -3.92 4.47 -5.53
N PRO A 105 -3.20 5.57 -5.86
CA PRO A 105 -3.55 6.38 -7.04
C PRO A 105 -3.55 5.62 -8.36
N ASP A 106 -2.83 4.51 -8.45
CA ASP A 106 -2.75 3.69 -9.65
C ASP A 106 -3.61 2.43 -9.58
N HIS A 107 -4.50 2.35 -8.60
CA HIS A 107 -5.37 1.21 -8.31
C HIS A 107 -4.61 -0.07 -7.94
N ASN A 108 -3.42 0.05 -7.38
CA ASN A 108 -2.81 -1.07 -6.68
C ASN A 108 -3.64 -1.35 -5.43
N LEU A 109 -4.06 -2.58 -5.26
CA LEU A 109 -4.85 -2.97 -4.08
C LEU A 109 -3.93 -3.32 -2.92
N ILE A 110 -4.09 -2.62 -1.81
CA ILE A 110 -3.32 -2.86 -0.60
C ILE A 110 -4.29 -3.39 0.46
N THR A 111 -4.05 -4.61 0.91
CA THR A 111 -4.85 -5.22 1.98
C THR A 111 -3.99 -5.34 3.23
N PHE A 112 -4.50 -4.82 4.33
CA PHE A 112 -3.89 -5.01 5.66
C PHE A 112 -4.63 -6.12 6.39
N GLY A 113 -3.89 -6.97 7.09
CA GLY A 113 -4.48 -8.08 7.81
C GLY A 113 -3.81 -8.36 9.14
N GLN A 114 -4.61 -8.83 10.09
CA GLN A 114 -4.15 -9.28 11.40
C GLN A 114 -4.92 -10.51 11.81
N ALA A 115 -4.21 -11.54 12.26
CA ALA A 115 -4.84 -12.76 12.76
C ALA A 115 -5.66 -12.47 14.02
N VAL A 116 -6.82 -13.07 14.11
CA VAL A 116 -7.73 -12.94 15.26
C VAL A 116 -8.08 -14.28 15.87
#